data_c65177fe0cb801d881bcc021be72b2d7
#
_entry.id   c65177fe0cb801d881bcc021be72b2d7
#
_cell.length_a   1.000
_cell.length_b   1.000
_cell.length_c   1.000
_cell.angle_alpha   90.00
_cell.angle_beta   90.00
_cell.angle_gamma   90.00
#
_symmetry.space_group_name_H-M   'P 1'
#
loop_
_entity.id
_entity.type
_entity.pdbx_description
1 polymer ?
#
loop_
_entity_poly.entity_id
_entity_poly.type
_entity_poly.pdbx_seq_one_letter_code
_entity_poly.pdbx_strand_id
1 'polypeptide(L)'
;MSIVNTLSLESNRQIKINFDGGDLSSDAGLLLIKEFVSKLGIDKLFSHSFKTNDSASFRYHTDKENLLQMIYMIIAGYFEDDASDELTNDPVFKAVLNKDALASQPTVSRFFNRMDEDTVNQFLTIGRILRKRVYSVQMPQAVILDLDSTLLNAYGKQEGRAFNFHYQSNDLSVMME
;
A
#
# COMPACT_ATOMS: atom_id res chain seq x y z
N MET A 1 -21.18 -22.63 -17.81
CA MET A 1 -20.19 -21.67 -17.35
C MET A 1 -18.85 -22.13 -17.87
N SER A 2 -18.21 -21.42 -18.78
CA SER A 2 -16.85 -21.77 -19.19
C SER A 2 -15.90 -21.32 -18.08
N ILE A 3 -15.22 -22.24 -17.45
CA ILE A 3 -14.16 -21.94 -16.49
C ILE A 3 -13.02 -21.33 -17.30
N VAL A 4 -12.67 -20.10 -17.01
CA VAL A 4 -11.48 -19.47 -17.61
C VAL A 4 -10.27 -20.13 -16.97
N ASN A 5 -9.67 -21.08 -17.67
CA ASN A 5 -8.53 -21.81 -17.12
C ASN A 5 -7.23 -21.02 -17.13
N THR A 6 -7.16 -19.92 -17.86
CA THR A 6 -5.98 -19.08 -17.96
C THR A 6 -6.35 -17.61 -18.16
N LEU A 7 -5.83 -16.73 -17.30
CA LEU A 7 -5.93 -15.29 -17.41
C LEU A 7 -4.60 -14.73 -17.88
N SER A 8 -4.62 -13.85 -18.90
CA SER A 8 -3.44 -13.09 -19.30
C SER A 8 -3.57 -11.67 -18.78
N LEU A 9 -2.54 -11.13 -18.14
CA LEU A 9 -2.54 -9.75 -17.68
C LEU A 9 -2.45 -8.79 -18.87
N GLU A 10 -3.28 -7.75 -18.89
CA GLU A 10 -3.20 -6.70 -19.92
C GLU A 10 -1.97 -5.81 -19.68
N SER A 11 -1.58 -5.60 -18.42
CA SER A 11 -0.40 -4.83 -18.01
C SER A 11 0.91 -5.50 -18.39
N ASN A 12 0.93 -6.84 -18.45
CA ASN A 12 2.07 -7.63 -18.94
C ASN A 12 1.57 -8.98 -19.52
N ARG A 13 1.45 -9.05 -20.83
CA ARG A 13 0.91 -10.25 -21.53
C ARG A 13 1.79 -11.49 -21.43
N GLN A 14 3.02 -11.38 -20.97
CA GLN A 14 3.90 -12.53 -20.72
C GLN A 14 3.48 -13.28 -19.44
N ILE A 15 2.82 -12.59 -18.51
CA ILE A 15 2.33 -13.19 -17.27
C ILE A 15 0.97 -13.81 -17.52
N LYS A 16 0.86 -15.09 -17.21
CA LYS A 16 -0.38 -15.87 -17.29
C LYS A 16 -0.69 -16.46 -15.92
N ILE A 17 -1.94 -16.36 -15.51
CA ILE A 17 -2.45 -16.96 -14.29
C ILE A 17 -3.37 -18.08 -14.72
N ASN A 18 -3.17 -19.30 -14.21
CA ASN A 18 -4.04 -20.43 -14.40
C ASN A 18 -4.54 -20.99 -13.06
N PHE A 19 -5.50 -21.88 -13.12
CA PHE A 19 -6.16 -22.47 -11.95
C PHE A 19 -6.19 -24.00 -12.06
N ASP A 20 -5.18 -24.59 -12.72
CA ASP A 20 -5.11 -26.01 -12.99
C ASP A 20 -4.32 -26.79 -11.92
N GLY A 21 -3.80 -26.10 -10.91
CA GLY A 21 -3.07 -26.71 -9.80
C GLY A 21 -1.62 -27.05 -10.11
N GLY A 22 -1.02 -26.42 -11.14
CA GLY A 22 0.40 -26.51 -11.45
C GLY A 22 1.30 -25.81 -10.41
N ASP A 23 2.19 -24.93 -10.87
CA ASP A 23 3.05 -24.15 -9.97
C ASP A 23 2.21 -23.19 -9.11
N LEU A 24 2.21 -23.41 -7.81
CA LEU A 24 1.42 -22.63 -6.87
C LEU A 24 2.27 -21.55 -6.19
N SER A 25 1.71 -20.37 -6.03
CA SER A 25 2.24 -19.31 -5.19
C SER A 25 1.17 -18.80 -4.23
N SER A 26 1.52 -18.61 -2.95
CA SER A 26 0.62 -18.03 -1.95
C SER A 26 0.16 -16.63 -2.34
N ASP A 27 1.01 -15.87 -3.01
CA ASP A 27 0.79 -14.45 -3.29
C ASP A 27 0.38 -14.17 -4.75
N ALA A 28 0.07 -15.19 -5.53
CA ALA A 28 -0.31 -15.06 -6.94
C ALA A 28 -1.51 -14.09 -7.17
N GLY A 29 -2.38 -13.93 -6.17
CA GLY A 29 -3.47 -12.96 -6.19
C GLY A 29 -3.02 -11.52 -6.38
N LEU A 30 -1.79 -11.16 -5.99
CA LEU A 30 -1.22 -9.83 -6.21
C LEU A 30 -1.12 -9.45 -7.69
N LEU A 31 -1.04 -10.44 -8.59
CA LEU A 31 -1.05 -10.16 -10.03
C LEU A 31 -2.36 -9.54 -10.51
N LEU A 32 -3.49 -9.93 -9.91
CA LEU A 32 -4.79 -9.30 -10.17
C LEU A 32 -4.85 -7.89 -9.59
N ILE A 33 -4.26 -7.68 -8.42
CA ILE A 33 -4.13 -6.35 -7.82
C ILE A 33 -3.26 -5.45 -8.70
N LYS A 34 -2.15 -5.97 -9.24
CA LYS A 34 -1.32 -5.23 -10.19
C LYS A 34 -2.12 -4.76 -11.41
N GLU A 35 -2.97 -5.63 -11.96
CA GLU A 35 -3.83 -5.29 -13.08
C GLU A 35 -4.79 -4.15 -12.72
N PHE A 36 -5.41 -4.21 -11.54
CA PHE A 36 -6.27 -3.15 -11.02
C PHE A 36 -5.50 -1.83 -10.83
N VAL A 37 -4.31 -1.87 -10.21
CA VAL A 37 -3.42 -0.71 -10.04
C VAL A 37 -3.09 -0.06 -11.39
N SER A 38 -2.78 -0.89 -12.40
CA SER A 38 -2.49 -0.43 -13.75
C SER A 38 -3.70 0.22 -14.42
N LYS A 39 -4.87 -0.42 -14.36
CA LYS A 39 -6.13 0.09 -14.96
C LYS A 39 -6.57 1.40 -14.35
N LEU A 40 -6.41 1.58 -13.06
CA LEU A 40 -6.71 2.84 -12.37
C LEU A 40 -5.58 3.88 -12.54
N GLY A 41 -4.45 3.52 -13.13
CA GLY A 41 -3.30 4.41 -13.29
C GLY A 41 -2.70 4.88 -11.97
N ILE A 42 -2.76 4.02 -10.93
CA ILE A 42 -2.25 4.34 -9.57
C ILE A 42 -0.73 4.53 -9.60
N ASP A 43 -0.03 3.72 -10.37
CA ASP A 43 1.41 3.80 -10.56
C ASP A 43 1.86 5.17 -11.14
N LYS A 44 1.09 5.68 -12.11
CA LYS A 44 1.31 7.02 -12.68
C LYS A 44 0.97 8.11 -11.69
N LEU A 45 -0.13 7.94 -10.93
CA LEU A 45 -0.53 8.89 -9.89
C LEU A 45 0.57 9.03 -8.84
N PHE A 46 1.12 7.93 -8.33
CA PHE A 46 2.20 7.96 -7.34
C PHE A 46 3.47 8.60 -7.91
N SER A 47 3.82 8.32 -9.16
CA SER A 47 4.97 8.97 -9.79
C SER A 47 4.88 10.49 -9.87
N HIS A 48 3.66 11.04 -9.98
CA HIS A 48 3.45 12.48 -10.14
C HIS A 48 3.10 13.20 -8.83
N SER A 49 2.52 12.48 -7.88
CA SER A 49 1.89 13.08 -6.71
C SER A 49 2.52 12.66 -5.38
N PHE A 50 3.50 11.77 -5.41
CA PHE A 50 4.17 11.31 -4.19
C PHE A 50 5.69 11.45 -4.29
N LYS A 51 6.26 12.17 -3.32
CA LYS A 51 7.70 12.38 -3.19
C LYS A 51 8.06 12.61 -1.73
N THR A 52 9.06 11.89 -1.25
CA THR A 52 9.62 12.13 0.08
C THR A 52 10.64 13.30 0.07
N ASN A 53 10.99 13.79 1.25
CA ASN A 53 12.06 14.77 1.42
C ASN A 53 13.43 14.08 1.26
N ASP A 54 13.84 13.86 0.01
CA ASP A 54 15.08 13.18 -0.34
C ASP A 54 16.01 14.12 -1.12
N SER A 55 17.20 14.33 -0.59
CA SER A 55 18.25 15.14 -1.24
C SER A 55 19.04 14.40 -2.32
N ALA A 56 18.87 13.07 -2.43
CA ALA A 56 19.61 12.27 -3.40
C ALA A 56 19.04 12.46 -4.82
N SER A 57 19.94 12.66 -5.77
CA SER A 57 19.56 12.79 -7.19
C SER A 57 19.17 11.46 -7.85
N PHE A 58 19.55 10.35 -7.26
CA PHE A 58 19.27 9.00 -7.78
C PHE A 58 19.03 8.01 -6.66
N ARG A 59 18.04 7.13 -6.85
CA ARG A 59 17.77 5.96 -6.02
C ARG A 59 17.46 4.76 -6.91
N TYR A 60 18.01 3.59 -6.59
CA TYR A 60 17.68 2.34 -7.29
C TYR A 60 16.21 1.96 -7.05
N HIS A 61 15.70 2.17 -5.82
CA HIS A 61 14.30 2.07 -5.47
C HIS A 61 13.74 3.49 -5.28
N THR A 62 12.89 3.91 -6.21
CA THR A 62 12.24 5.22 -6.17
C THR A 62 11.17 5.27 -5.08
N ASP A 63 10.75 6.47 -4.67
CA ASP A 63 9.68 6.64 -3.68
C ASP A 63 8.38 5.93 -4.10
N LYS A 64 8.02 6.02 -5.39
CA LYS A 64 6.88 5.29 -5.95
C LYS A 64 7.02 3.77 -5.77
N GLU A 65 8.20 3.22 -6.06
CA GLU A 65 8.44 1.77 -5.97
C GLU A 65 8.40 1.29 -4.53
N ASN A 66 9.02 2.04 -3.61
CA ASN A 66 8.93 1.75 -2.18
C ASN A 66 7.48 1.79 -1.68
N LEU A 67 6.72 2.81 -2.07
CA LEU A 67 5.31 2.92 -1.69
C LEU A 67 4.48 1.77 -2.24
N LEU A 68 4.65 1.41 -3.51
CA LEU A 68 3.94 0.27 -4.11
C LEU A 68 4.33 -1.05 -3.46
N GLN A 69 5.62 -1.25 -3.15
CA GLN A 69 6.08 -2.44 -2.44
C GLN A 69 5.36 -2.58 -1.10
N MET A 70 5.31 -1.52 -0.30
CA MET A 70 4.61 -1.52 0.98
C MET A 70 3.12 -1.82 0.83
N ILE A 71 2.47 -1.23 -0.16
CA ILE A 71 1.04 -1.49 -0.41
C ILE A 71 0.81 -2.96 -0.79
N TYR A 72 1.63 -3.54 -1.68
CA TYR A 72 1.50 -4.95 -2.03
C TYR A 72 1.80 -5.88 -0.84
N MET A 73 2.77 -5.54 -0.01
CA MET A 73 3.06 -6.29 1.22
C MET A 73 1.86 -6.27 2.17
N ILE A 74 1.27 -5.11 2.43
CA ILE A 74 0.08 -4.97 3.29
C ILE A 74 -1.10 -5.79 2.71
N ILE A 75 -1.35 -5.72 1.41
CA ILE A 75 -2.44 -6.48 0.77
C ILE A 75 -2.20 -7.99 0.87
N ALA A 76 -0.94 -8.44 0.82
CA ALA A 76 -0.57 -9.85 0.99
C ALA A 76 -0.55 -10.31 2.46
N GLY A 77 -0.73 -9.38 3.42
CA GLY A 77 -0.75 -9.70 4.86
C GLY A 77 0.60 -9.54 5.57
N TYR A 78 1.60 -8.96 4.91
CA TYR A 78 2.90 -8.65 5.49
C TYR A 78 2.89 -7.21 6.02
N PHE A 79 2.68 -7.04 7.31
CA PHE A 79 2.51 -5.71 7.93
C PHE A 79 3.83 -5.12 8.46
N GLU A 80 4.85 -5.96 8.63
CA GLU A 80 6.16 -5.55 9.14
C GLU A 80 7.14 -5.30 8.00
N ASP A 81 8.00 -4.30 8.13
CA ASP A 81 9.02 -3.99 7.12
C ASP A 81 10.11 -5.08 7.02
N ASP A 82 10.32 -5.87 8.07
CA ASP A 82 11.23 -7.01 8.11
C ASP A 82 10.91 -8.06 7.05
N ALA A 83 9.63 -8.25 6.71
CA ALA A 83 9.21 -9.16 5.65
C ALA A 83 9.80 -8.80 4.28
N SER A 84 10.25 -7.56 4.07
CA SER A 84 10.91 -7.13 2.83
C SER A 84 12.16 -7.96 2.51
N ASP A 85 12.93 -8.39 3.54
CA ASP A 85 14.14 -9.18 3.34
C ASP A 85 13.80 -10.62 2.97
N GLU A 86 12.74 -11.20 3.55
CA GLU A 86 12.27 -12.54 3.21
C GLU A 86 11.70 -12.60 1.78
N LEU A 87 10.99 -11.54 1.37
CA LEU A 87 10.36 -11.43 0.06
C LEU A 87 11.30 -10.98 -1.06
N THR A 88 12.56 -10.64 -0.76
CA THR A 88 13.50 -10.00 -1.71
C THR A 88 13.60 -10.76 -3.04
N ASN A 89 13.52 -12.08 -3.01
CA ASN A 89 13.61 -12.92 -4.20
C ASN A 89 12.29 -13.56 -4.61
N ASP A 90 11.17 -13.19 -3.97
CA ASP A 90 9.88 -13.75 -4.32
C ASP A 90 9.51 -13.40 -5.78
N PRO A 91 9.17 -14.39 -6.61
CA PRO A 91 8.92 -14.16 -8.03
C PRO A 91 7.66 -13.35 -8.30
N VAL A 92 6.64 -13.45 -7.44
CA VAL A 92 5.38 -12.71 -7.59
C VAL A 92 5.61 -11.25 -7.26
N PHE A 93 6.27 -10.94 -6.13
CA PHE A 93 6.60 -9.56 -5.77
C PHE A 93 7.51 -8.89 -6.81
N LYS A 94 8.51 -9.61 -7.32
CA LYS A 94 9.36 -9.12 -8.42
C LYS A 94 8.52 -8.82 -9.67
N ALA A 95 7.57 -9.68 -10.01
CA ALA A 95 6.70 -9.51 -11.17
C ALA A 95 5.74 -8.32 -10.99
N VAL A 96 5.12 -8.15 -9.81
CA VAL A 96 4.18 -7.02 -9.59
C VAL A 96 4.88 -5.67 -9.56
N LEU A 97 6.11 -5.62 -9.07
CA LEU A 97 6.92 -4.39 -9.02
C LEU A 97 7.72 -4.16 -10.31
N ASN A 98 7.83 -5.17 -11.17
CA ASN A 98 8.68 -5.17 -12.36
C ASN A 98 10.14 -4.83 -12.01
N LYS A 99 10.68 -5.51 -11.00
CA LYS A 99 12.04 -5.32 -10.45
C LYS A 99 12.74 -6.66 -10.32
N ASP A 100 14.06 -6.64 -10.42
CA ASP A 100 14.90 -7.82 -10.21
C ASP A 100 15.04 -8.17 -8.72
N ALA A 101 14.92 -7.18 -7.85
CA ALA A 101 14.91 -7.34 -6.39
C ALA A 101 14.04 -6.29 -5.73
N LEU A 102 13.47 -6.63 -4.58
CA LEU A 102 12.72 -5.70 -3.72
C LEU A 102 13.67 -4.78 -2.95
N ALA A 103 13.12 -3.67 -2.45
CA ALA A 103 13.81 -2.87 -1.46
C ALA A 103 13.94 -3.66 -0.16
N SER A 104 15.17 -3.73 0.38
CA SER A 104 15.44 -4.38 1.66
C SER A 104 14.85 -3.60 2.84
N GLN A 105 14.68 -4.26 3.99
CA GLN A 105 14.19 -3.65 5.22
C GLN A 105 14.90 -2.32 5.55
N PRO A 106 16.24 -2.20 5.54
CA PRO A 106 16.89 -0.92 5.79
C PRO A 106 16.57 0.15 4.74
N THR A 107 16.23 -0.23 3.51
CA THR A 107 15.82 0.71 2.46
C THR A 107 14.41 1.23 2.73
N VAL A 108 13.49 0.35 3.12
CA VAL A 108 12.13 0.70 3.52
C VAL A 108 12.14 1.58 4.76
N SER A 109 12.92 1.24 5.79
CA SER A 109 13.07 2.05 6.99
C SER A 109 13.58 3.47 6.68
N ARG A 110 14.61 3.60 5.84
CA ARG A 110 15.09 4.92 5.38
C ARG A 110 14.07 5.68 4.54
N PHE A 111 13.21 4.97 3.81
CA PHE A 111 12.11 5.59 3.07
C PHE A 111 11.09 6.21 4.02
N PHE A 112 10.67 5.53 5.08
CA PHE A 112 9.80 6.10 6.11
C PHE A 112 10.42 7.30 6.82
N ASN A 113 11.72 7.24 7.14
CA ASN A 113 12.43 8.35 7.81
C ASN A 113 12.54 9.63 6.96
N ARG A 114 12.21 9.57 5.67
CA ARG A 114 12.14 10.73 4.78
C ARG A 114 10.74 11.32 4.64
N MET A 115 9.73 10.68 5.24
CA MET A 115 8.38 11.19 5.26
C MET A 115 8.25 12.33 6.28
N ASP A 116 7.45 13.32 5.93
CA ASP A 116 7.18 14.50 6.71
C ASP A 116 5.72 14.92 6.56
N GLU A 117 5.34 16.09 7.08
CA GLU A 117 3.98 16.62 6.98
C GLU A 117 3.53 16.81 5.53
N ASP A 118 4.45 17.18 4.63
CA ASP A 118 4.13 17.32 3.21
C ASP A 118 3.74 15.96 2.59
N THR A 119 4.38 14.88 2.98
CA THR A 119 4.01 13.53 2.51
C THR A 119 2.63 13.11 3.01
N VAL A 120 2.24 13.48 4.22
CA VAL A 120 0.86 13.26 4.74
C VAL A 120 -0.16 14.01 3.88
N ASN A 121 0.09 15.27 3.55
CA ASN A 121 -0.77 16.08 2.68
C ASN A 121 -0.88 15.51 1.26
N GLN A 122 0.23 14.92 0.75
CA GLN A 122 0.23 14.21 -0.53
C GLN A 122 -0.68 12.96 -0.48
N PHE A 123 -0.64 12.17 0.61
CA PHE A 123 -1.55 11.03 0.78
C PHE A 123 -3.01 11.44 0.80
N LEU A 124 -3.37 12.52 1.49
CA LEU A 124 -4.75 13.05 1.48
C LEU A 124 -5.19 13.43 0.06
N THR A 125 -4.29 14.05 -0.70
CA THR A 125 -4.56 14.45 -2.09
C THR A 125 -4.73 13.23 -2.99
N ILE A 126 -3.83 12.26 -2.88
CA ILE A 126 -3.89 10.99 -3.61
C ILE A 126 -5.21 10.26 -3.31
N GLY A 127 -5.58 10.17 -2.04
CA GLY A 127 -6.84 9.55 -1.61
C GLY A 127 -8.07 10.22 -2.24
N ARG A 128 -8.09 11.56 -2.34
CA ARG A 128 -9.17 12.29 -3.04
C ARG A 128 -9.24 11.96 -4.52
N ILE A 129 -8.08 11.88 -5.19
CA ILE A 129 -7.99 11.54 -6.63
C ILE A 129 -8.46 10.11 -6.87
N LEU A 130 -7.99 9.15 -6.06
CA LEU A 130 -8.39 7.75 -6.19
C LEU A 130 -9.89 7.56 -5.98
N ARG A 131 -10.46 8.19 -4.97
CA ARG A 131 -11.91 8.17 -4.73
C ARG A 131 -12.70 8.72 -5.91
N LYS A 132 -12.26 9.83 -6.52
CA LYS A 132 -12.89 10.37 -7.74
C LYS A 132 -12.82 9.39 -8.91
N ARG A 133 -11.70 8.67 -9.08
CA ARG A 133 -11.56 7.65 -10.14
C ARG A 133 -12.53 6.48 -9.92
N VAL A 134 -12.64 5.99 -8.69
CA VAL A 134 -13.58 4.93 -8.34
C VAL A 134 -15.02 5.38 -8.58
N TYR A 135 -15.38 6.58 -8.13
CA TYR A 135 -16.73 7.12 -8.31
C TYR A 135 -17.07 7.42 -9.78
N SER A 136 -16.07 7.64 -10.65
CA SER A 136 -16.31 7.77 -12.09
C SER A 136 -16.67 6.43 -12.76
N VAL A 137 -16.30 5.31 -12.17
CA VAL A 137 -16.68 3.97 -12.64
C VAL A 137 -18.08 3.61 -12.11
N GLN A 138 -18.30 3.82 -10.81
CA GLN A 138 -19.58 3.56 -10.17
C GLN A 138 -19.77 4.53 -8.99
N MET A 139 -20.70 5.47 -9.17
CA MET A 139 -21.07 6.39 -8.08
C MET A 139 -21.92 5.64 -7.05
N PRO A 140 -21.56 5.64 -5.76
CA PRO A 140 -22.38 5.01 -4.73
C PRO A 140 -23.71 5.78 -4.57
N GLN A 141 -24.80 5.05 -4.34
CA GLN A 141 -26.12 5.66 -4.06
C GLN A 141 -26.17 6.29 -2.68
N ALA A 142 -25.42 5.74 -1.73
CA ALA A 142 -25.29 6.25 -0.36
C ALA A 142 -23.88 5.98 0.15
N VAL A 143 -23.40 6.86 1.02
CA VAL A 143 -22.16 6.69 1.77
C VAL A 143 -22.52 6.66 3.24
N ILE A 144 -22.23 5.56 3.92
CA ILE A 144 -22.41 5.43 5.36
C ILE A 144 -21.06 5.75 5.99
N LEU A 145 -21.05 6.74 6.88
CA LEU A 145 -19.89 7.07 7.70
C LEU A 145 -20.08 6.38 9.05
N ASP A 146 -19.21 5.45 9.35
CA ASP A 146 -19.11 4.83 10.67
C ASP A 146 -17.91 5.46 11.39
N LEU A 147 -18.18 6.08 12.53
CA LEU A 147 -17.16 6.74 13.34
C LEU A 147 -17.00 5.94 14.63
N ASP A 148 -15.88 5.27 14.75
CA ASP A 148 -15.51 4.56 15.96
C ASP A 148 -14.25 5.16 16.58
N SER A 149 -14.20 5.14 17.92
CA SER A 149 -13.03 5.58 18.66
C SER A 149 -12.09 4.40 18.86
N THR A 150 -10.83 4.57 18.50
CA THR A 150 -9.81 3.54 18.71
C THR A 150 -8.96 3.90 19.92
N LEU A 151 -8.85 2.94 20.86
CA LEU A 151 -7.97 3.09 22.01
C LEU A 151 -6.50 2.96 21.58
N LEU A 152 -5.76 4.05 21.69
CA LEU A 152 -4.31 4.07 21.53
C LEU A 152 -3.66 4.21 22.92
N ASN A 153 -3.35 3.11 23.57
CA ASN A 153 -2.75 3.12 24.90
C ASN A 153 -1.47 3.98 24.93
N ALA A 154 -1.46 4.96 25.84
CA ALA A 154 -0.30 5.80 26.09
C ALA A 154 0.47 5.31 27.31
N TYR A 155 1.75 5.04 27.15
CA TYR A 155 2.63 4.59 28.21
C TYR A 155 3.59 5.71 28.63
N GLY A 156 3.80 5.87 29.91
CA GLY A 156 4.70 6.89 30.44
C GLY A 156 4.21 8.33 30.24
N LYS A 157 5.12 9.25 29.94
CA LYS A 157 4.84 10.70 29.75
C LYS A 157 4.86 11.07 28.27
N GLN A 158 3.96 10.50 27.48
CA GLN A 158 3.85 10.85 26.05
C GLN A 158 3.12 12.19 25.88
N GLU A 159 3.58 12.98 24.92
CA GLU A 159 2.92 14.25 24.54
C GLU A 159 1.53 13.93 23.97
N GLY A 160 0.53 14.77 24.30
CA GLY A 160 -0.85 14.56 23.87
C GLY A 160 -1.62 13.48 24.65
N ARG A 161 -1.01 12.87 25.67
CA ARG A 161 -1.67 11.89 26.51
C ARG A 161 -2.78 12.56 27.35
N ALA A 162 -4.00 11.99 27.30
CA ALA A 162 -5.12 12.37 28.15
C ALA A 162 -5.77 11.13 28.77
N PHE A 163 -6.50 11.32 29.88
CA PHE A 163 -7.31 10.23 30.45
C PHE A 163 -8.63 10.12 29.70
N ASN A 164 -8.86 8.94 29.13
CA ASN A 164 -10.09 8.63 28.42
C ASN A 164 -11.06 7.92 29.38
N PHE A 165 -12.16 8.59 29.71
CA PHE A 165 -13.19 8.08 30.64
C PHE A 165 -13.97 6.88 30.08
N HIS A 166 -14.08 6.77 28.75
CA HIS A 166 -14.79 5.65 28.11
C HIS A 166 -14.02 4.34 28.29
N TYR A 167 -12.72 4.37 28.06
CA TYR A 167 -11.84 3.20 28.20
C TYR A 167 -11.17 3.09 29.57
N GLN A 168 -11.37 4.07 30.47
CA GLN A 168 -10.76 4.16 31.79
C GLN A 168 -9.23 4.00 31.77
N SER A 169 -8.59 4.55 30.75
CA SER A 169 -7.13 4.47 30.52
C SER A 169 -6.58 5.78 29.99
N ASN A 170 -5.25 5.94 30.10
CA ASN A 170 -4.59 7.02 29.40
C ASN A 170 -4.36 6.63 27.94
N ASP A 171 -4.83 7.44 27.02
CA ASP A 171 -4.64 7.22 25.59
C ASP A 171 -4.16 8.48 24.87
N LEU A 172 -3.80 8.30 23.61
CA LEU A 172 -3.59 9.37 22.65
C LEU A 172 -4.92 9.53 21.89
N SER A 173 -5.87 10.25 22.47
CA SER A 173 -7.15 10.53 21.82
C SER A 173 -6.91 11.39 20.60
N VAL A 174 -6.87 10.78 19.42
CA VAL A 174 -6.96 11.51 18.16
C VAL A 174 -8.42 11.87 17.96
N MET A 175 -8.81 13.07 18.35
CA MET A 175 -10.05 13.64 17.84
C MET A 175 -9.81 13.97 16.37
N MET A 176 -10.42 13.18 15.49
CA MET A 176 -10.53 13.56 14.09
C MET A 176 -11.56 14.70 13.99
N GLU A 177 -11.08 15.93 13.83
CA GLU A 177 -11.90 17.03 13.36
C GLU A 177 -12.18 16.90 11.86
#